data_d2a13cc0e845db7d78b133e334aebbe6
#
_entry.id   d2a13cc0e845db7d78b133e334aebbe6
#
_cell.length_a   1.000
_cell.length_b   1.000
_cell.length_c   1.000
_cell.angle_alpha   90.00
_cell.angle_beta   90.00
_cell.angle_gamma   90.00
#
_symmetry.space_group_name_H-M   'P 1'
#
loop_
_entity.id
_entity.type
_entity.pdbx_description
1 polymer ?
#
loop_
_entity_poly.entity_id
_entity_poly.type
_entity_poly.pdbx_seq_one_letter_code
_entity_poly.pdbx_strand_id
1 'polypeptide(L)'
;METSYERGFLLNSKKILAAAVSVAAIASLTACGGVKDDTTAGADSGNAITIGTTDKITSLDPAGSYDNGSYAVQIQVFPFLYAQDYNTSELSPDIAADDGTWNDDGTEFTVKLKDGLKFANGNDLTASDVKFSYDRIKKLNDPNGPSSLL
;
A
#
# COMPACT_ATOMS: atom_id res chain seq x y z
N MET A 1 0.05 56.29 -53.24
CA MET A 1 -0.62 56.03 -51.96
C MET A 1 -0.99 54.54 -51.86
N GLU A 2 -0.03 53.65 -52.14
CA GLU A 2 -0.30 52.21 -52.35
C GLU A 2 0.79 51.25 -51.85
N THR A 3 1.51 51.61 -50.81
CA THR A 3 2.61 50.74 -50.28
C THR A 3 2.50 50.38 -48.79
N SER A 4 1.41 50.81 -48.12
CA SER A 4 1.28 50.55 -46.69
C SER A 4 0.42 49.32 -46.32
N TYR A 5 -0.40 48.79 -47.23
CA TYR A 5 -1.35 47.69 -46.94
C TYR A 5 -0.71 46.31 -47.09
N GLU A 6 0.21 46.15 -48.06
CA GLU A 6 0.86 44.88 -48.33
C GLU A 6 1.80 44.36 -47.20
N ARG A 7 2.43 45.28 -46.42
CA ARG A 7 3.34 44.88 -45.37
C ARG A 7 2.65 44.35 -44.13
N GLY A 8 1.40 44.73 -43.88
CA GLY A 8 0.63 44.26 -42.76
C GLY A 8 0.17 42.80 -42.89
N PHE A 9 -0.17 42.38 -44.09
CA PHE A 9 -0.67 41.04 -44.38
C PHE A 9 0.42 39.97 -44.30
N LEU A 10 1.62 40.27 -44.79
CA LEU A 10 2.75 39.33 -44.77
C LEU A 10 3.34 39.10 -43.36
N LEU A 11 3.22 40.11 -42.47
CA LEU A 11 3.65 39.95 -41.07
C LEU A 11 2.66 39.11 -40.25
N ASN A 12 1.38 39.15 -40.57
CA ASN A 12 0.38 38.33 -39.90
C ASN A 12 0.45 36.86 -40.28
N SER A 13 0.77 36.54 -41.54
CA SER A 13 0.87 35.16 -41.99
C SER A 13 2.07 34.40 -41.35
N LYS A 14 3.19 35.10 -41.12
CA LYS A 14 4.35 34.50 -40.40
C LYS A 14 4.08 34.30 -38.92
N LYS A 15 3.31 35.18 -38.31
CA LYS A 15 2.90 34.99 -36.88
C LYS A 15 1.86 33.87 -36.70
N ILE A 16 0.96 33.72 -37.67
CA ILE A 16 -0.03 32.62 -37.67
C ILE A 16 0.67 31.26 -37.90
N LEU A 17 1.67 31.22 -38.79
CA LEU A 17 2.45 29.97 -39.01
C LEU A 17 3.26 29.56 -37.77
N ALA A 18 3.87 30.55 -37.06
CA ALA A 18 4.61 30.26 -35.82
C ALA A 18 3.70 29.80 -34.70
N ALA A 19 2.49 30.36 -34.61
CA ALA A 19 1.49 29.90 -33.60
C ALA A 19 0.94 28.49 -33.90
N ALA A 20 0.75 28.13 -35.17
CA ALA A 20 0.29 26.79 -35.58
C ALA A 20 1.34 25.71 -35.32
N VAL A 21 2.63 25.99 -35.49
CA VAL A 21 3.71 25.04 -35.22
C VAL A 21 3.88 24.82 -33.70
N SER A 22 3.69 25.86 -32.87
CA SER A 22 3.80 25.70 -31.42
C SER A 22 2.65 24.89 -30.82
N VAL A 23 1.44 24.97 -31.35
CA VAL A 23 0.31 24.14 -30.90
C VAL A 23 0.47 22.67 -31.31
N ALA A 24 1.02 22.41 -32.50
CA ALA A 24 1.30 21.05 -32.95
C ALA A 24 2.41 20.36 -32.13
N ALA A 25 3.40 21.13 -31.63
CA ALA A 25 4.47 20.59 -30.79
C ALA A 25 3.99 20.22 -29.37
N ILE A 26 2.98 20.91 -28.83
CA ILE A 26 2.40 20.58 -27.50
C ILE A 26 1.50 19.32 -27.59
N ALA A 27 0.80 19.12 -28.70
CA ALA A 27 -0.04 17.94 -28.90
C ALA A 27 0.76 16.64 -29.07
N SER A 28 2.03 16.71 -29.47
CA SER A 28 2.88 15.50 -29.66
C SER A 28 3.55 15.04 -28.36
N LEU A 29 3.57 15.84 -27.26
CA LEU A 29 4.14 15.41 -25.98
C LEU A 29 3.15 14.59 -25.12
N THR A 30 1.87 14.54 -25.47
CA THR A 30 0.88 13.72 -24.77
C THR A 30 0.80 12.26 -25.26
N ALA A 31 1.58 11.90 -26.28
CA ALA A 31 1.56 10.55 -26.86
C ALA A 31 2.56 9.56 -26.22
N CYS A 32 3.35 9.99 -25.23
CA CYS A 32 4.24 9.10 -24.49
C CYS A 32 3.73 8.91 -23.06
N GLY A 33 2.89 7.90 -22.84
CA GLY A 33 2.45 7.51 -21.52
C GLY A 33 1.02 6.97 -21.39
N GLY A 34 0.38 6.68 -22.51
CA GLY A 34 -0.90 5.97 -22.48
C GLY A 34 -0.68 4.48 -22.20
N VAL A 35 -0.56 4.08 -20.96
CA VAL A 35 -0.97 2.74 -20.57
C VAL A 35 -2.46 2.65 -20.92
N LYS A 36 -2.81 1.79 -21.87
CA LYS A 36 -4.22 1.44 -22.10
C LYS A 36 -4.73 0.76 -20.85
N ASP A 37 -5.47 1.51 -20.08
CA ASP A 37 -6.22 0.99 -18.95
C ASP A 37 -7.45 0.26 -19.54
N ASP A 38 -7.32 -1.05 -19.72
CA ASP A 38 -8.42 -1.93 -20.10
C ASP A 38 -9.19 -2.41 -18.86
N THR A 39 -9.22 -1.61 -17.82
CA THR A 39 -10.08 -1.84 -16.66
C THR A 39 -11.13 -0.75 -16.56
N THR A 40 -12.30 -1.02 -17.13
CA THR A 40 -13.55 -0.35 -16.78
C THR A 40 -13.92 -0.72 -15.34
N ALA A 41 -13.14 -0.27 -14.37
CA ALA A 41 -13.60 -0.15 -13.00
C ALA A 41 -14.22 1.24 -12.89
N GLY A 42 -15.54 1.30 -12.70
CA GLY A 42 -16.29 2.53 -12.54
C GLY A 42 -15.64 3.37 -11.45
N ALA A 43 -15.04 4.46 -11.85
CA ALA A 43 -14.37 5.37 -10.96
C ALA A 43 -15.40 6.32 -10.35
N ASP A 44 -15.92 5.92 -9.21
CA ASP A 44 -16.23 6.92 -8.18
C ASP A 44 -14.98 7.05 -7.30
N SER A 45 -13.99 7.78 -7.81
CA SER A 45 -12.59 7.70 -7.34
C SER A 45 -12.21 8.80 -6.36
N GLY A 46 -13.16 9.30 -5.57
CA GLY A 46 -12.84 10.30 -4.55
C GLY A 46 -11.90 9.82 -3.44
N ASN A 47 -11.82 8.50 -3.16
CA ASN A 47 -11.11 7.94 -2.01
C ASN A 47 -10.28 6.68 -2.32
N ALA A 48 -9.93 6.42 -3.58
CA ALA A 48 -9.12 5.27 -3.94
C ALA A 48 -7.66 5.68 -4.22
N ILE A 49 -6.71 4.92 -3.65
CA ILE A 49 -5.28 5.03 -3.94
C ILE A 49 -4.84 3.75 -4.66
N THR A 50 -4.18 3.91 -5.81
CA THR A 50 -3.57 2.79 -6.52
C THR A 50 -2.08 2.75 -6.23
N ILE A 51 -1.61 1.64 -5.67
CA ILE A 51 -0.20 1.41 -5.36
C ILE A 51 0.33 0.35 -6.32
N GLY A 52 1.31 0.74 -7.15
CA GLY A 52 2.05 -0.18 -8.01
C GLY A 52 3.27 -0.76 -7.27
N THR A 53 3.47 -2.07 -7.36
CA THR A 53 4.65 -2.74 -6.81
C THR A 53 5.18 -3.78 -7.79
N THR A 54 6.49 -4.06 -7.72
CA THR A 54 7.13 -5.18 -8.41
C THR A 54 7.18 -6.42 -7.55
N ASP A 55 6.80 -6.31 -6.27
CA ASP A 55 6.76 -7.43 -5.33
C ASP A 55 5.62 -8.39 -5.68
N LYS A 56 5.88 -9.66 -5.49
CA LYS A 56 4.87 -10.69 -5.70
C LYS A 56 4.14 -10.99 -4.39
N ILE A 57 2.82 -11.02 -4.44
CA ILE A 57 1.98 -11.52 -3.35
C ILE A 57 1.86 -13.03 -3.51
N THR A 58 2.42 -13.79 -2.59
CA THR A 58 2.43 -15.27 -2.66
C THR A 58 1.24 -15.87 -1.92
N SER A 59 0.91 -15.35 -0.74
CA SER A 59 -0.24 -15.76 0.06
C SER A 59 -0.65 -14.63 1.01
N LEU A 60 -1.94 -14.50 1.27
CA LEU A 60 -2.44 -13.60 2.32
C LEU A 60 -2.60 -14.30 3.67
N ASP A 61 -2.30 -15.60 3.75
CA ASP A 61 -2.28 -16.36 5.00
C ASP A 61 -0.97 -16.09 5.75
N PRO A 62 -1.00 -15.44 6.94
CA PRO A 62 0.21 -15.13 7.70
C PRO A 62 1.02 -16.35 8.13
N ALA A 63 0.41 -17.53 8.17
CA ALA A 63 1.10 -18.75 8.53
C ALA A 63 1.83 -19.42 7.34
N GLY A 64 1.54 -19.00 6.11
CA GLY A 64 2.05 -19.59 4.87
C GLY A 64 2.81 -18.62 3.97
N SER A 65 3.16 -17.43 4.44
CA SER A 65 3.94 -16.46 3.66
C SER A 65 4.88 -15.65 4.53
N TYR A 66 6.06 -15.38 3.98
CA TYR A 66 7.08 -14.53 4.60
C TYR A 66 7.84 -13.75 3.51
N ASP A 67 7.08 -13.04 2.66
CA ASP A 67 7.59 -12.21 1.58
C ASP A 67 7.05 -10.77 1.69
N ASN A 68 7.79 -9.82 1.13
CA ASN A 68 7.49 -8.39 1.25
C ASN A 68 6.13 -8.01 0.63
N GLY A 69 5.77 -8.61 -0.51
CA GLY A 69 4.51 -8.29 -1.20
C GLY A 69 3.29 -8.72 -0.38
N SER A 70 3.32 -9.95 0.14
CA SER A 70 2.27 -10.46 1.04
C SER A 70 2.22 -9.67 2.34
N TYR A 71 3.37 -9.37 2.94
CA TYR A 71 3.47 -8.62 4.17
C TYR A 71 2.91 -7.19 4.02
N ALA A 72 3.17 -6.50 2.91
CA ALA A 72 2.64 -5.17 2.65
C ALA A 72 1.10 -5.10 2.67
N VAL A 73 0.42 -6.19 2.31
CA VAL A 73 -1.04 -6.30 2.42
C VAL A 73 -1.44 -6.72 3.84
N GLN A 74 -0.74 -7.71 4.42
CA GLN A 74 -1.06 -8.24 5.74
C GLN A 74 -1.04 -7.17 6.83
N ILE A 75 -0.05 -6.27 6.83
CA ILE A 75 0.04 -5.16 7.80
C ILE A 75 -1.12 -4.16 7.72
N GLN A 76 -1.92 -4.18 6.64
CA GLN A 76 -3.08 -3.30 6.48
C GLN A 76 -4.38 -3.96 6.95
N VAL A 77 -4.42 -5.29 7.04
CA VAL A 77 -5.67 -6.03 7.28
C VAL A 77 -5.67 -6.87 8.56
N PHE A 78 -4.50 -7.21 9.09
CA PHE A 78 -4.38 -7.97 10.34
C PHE A 78 -3.86 -7.09 11.47
N PRO A 79 -4.42 -7.22 12.68
CA PRO A 79 -3.84 -6.62 13.87
C PRO A 79 -2.62 -7.42 14.35
N PHE A 80 -1.73 -6.74 15.08
CA PHE A 80 -0.57 -7.33 15.71
C PHE A 80 -0.67 -7.21 17.24
N LEU A 81 0.06 -8.04 17.97
CA LEU A 81 0.20 -7.79 19.42
C LEU A 81 0.89 -6.45 19.67
N TYR A 82 1.95 -6.19 18.93
CA TYR A 82 2.72 -4.95 18.95
C TYR A 82 2.95 -4.50 17.50
N ALA A 83 2.73 -3.23 17.24
CA ALA A 83 3.04 -2.59 15.96
C ALA A 83 4.41 -1.93 16.01
N GLN A 84 5.12 -1.95 14.89
CA GLN A 84 6.39 -1.25 14.75
C GLN A 84 6.15 0.13 14.14
N ASP A 85 6.70 1.18 14.77
CA ASP A 85 6.73 2.51 14.16
C ASP A 85 7.77 2.55 13.04
N TYR A 86 7.33 2.96 11.84
CA TYR A 86 8.18 2.98 10.64
C TYR A 86 9.32 4.01 10.72
N ASN A 87 9.19 5.06 11.54
CA ASN A 87 10.18 6.11 11.64
C ASN A 87 11.23 5.80 12.71
N THR A 88 10.84 5.14 13.80
CA THR A 88 11.72 4.92 14.96
C THR A 88 12.12 3.46 15.15
N SER A 89 11.44 2.53 14.49
CA SER A 89 11.56 1.08 14.72
C SER A 89 11.17 0.64 16.14
N GLU A 90 10.56 1.51 16.94
CA GLU A 90 10.05 1.19 18.26
C GLU A 90 8.78 0.34 18.16
N LEU A 91 8.62 -0.59 19.07
CA LEU A 91 7.42 -1.38 19.21
C LEU A 91 6.45 -0.67 20.15
N SER A 92 5.18 -0.62 19.78
CA SER A 92 4.09 -0.11 20.60
C SER A 92 2.95 -1.11 20.66
N PRO A 93 2.19 -1.18 21.78
CA PRO A 93 1.04 -2.07 21.92
C PRO A 93 -0.04 -1.77 20.86
N ASP A 94 -0.39 -2.77 20.02
CA ASP A 94 -1.52 -2.68 19.08
C ASP A 94 -2.76 -3.34 19.71
N ILE A 95 -2.93 -4.67 19.67
CA ILE A 95 -3.99 -5.33 20.43
C ILE A 95 -3.56 -5.68 21.86
N ALA A 96 -2.28 -5.65 22.18
CA ALA A 96 -1.79 -5.71 23.55
C ALA A 96 -2.23 -4.47 24.34
N ALA A 97 -2.53 -4.64 25.63
CA ALA A 97 -2.94 -3.56 26.52
C ALA A 97 -1.73 -2.75 27.06
N ASP A 98 -0.57 -3.39 27.13
CA ASP A 98 0.68 -2.85 27.68
C ASP A 98 1.91 -3.49 26.99
N ASP A 99 3.11 -3.10 27.40
CA ASP A 99 4.37 -3.61 26.85
C ASP A 99 4.68 -5.07 27.22
N GLY A 100 3.81 -5.70 28.02
CA GLY A 100 4.04 -7.03 28.56
C GLY A 100 5.11 -7.08 29.64
N THR A 101 5.30 -8.24 30.25
CA THR A 101 6.28 -8.45 31.33
C THR A 101 6.98 -9.79 31.19
N TRP A 102 8.29 -9.78 31.43
CA TRP A 102 9.09 -10.99 31.59
C TRP A 102 9.07 -11.46 33.06
N ASN A 103 9.12 -12.78 33.26
CA ASN A 103 9.44 -13.32 34.56
C ASN A 103 10.95 -13.10 34.89
N ASP A 104 11.35 -13.35 36.12
CA ASP A 104 12.72 -13.09 36.60
C ASP A 104 13.77 -13.92 35.81
N ASP A 105 13.42 -15.09 35.33
CA ASP A 105 14.32 -15.99 34.59
C ASP A 105 14.36 -15.67 33.09
N GLY A 106 13.54 -14.74 32.58
CA GLY A 106 13.46 -14.41 31.17
C GLY A 106 12.91 -15.54 30.27
N THR A 107 12.20 -16.50 30.81
CA THR A 107 11.67 -17.66 30.11
C THR A 107 10.20 -17.55 29.76
N GLU A 108 9.47 -16.65 30.43
CA GLU A 108 8.06 -16.40 30.22
C GLU A 108 7.78 -14.93 29.98
N PHE A 109 7.05 -14.63 28.91
CA PHE A 109 6.59 -13.30 28.59
C PHE A 109 5.08 -13.24 28.65
N THR A 110 4.54 -12.44 29.56
CA THR A 110 3.09 -12.27 29.78
C THR A 110 2.59 -11.04 29.07
N VAL A 111 1.59 -11.22 28.21
CA VAL A 111 0.89 -10.15 27.48
C VAL A 111 -0.58 -10.14 27.87
N LYS A 112 -1.11 -8.95 28.18
CA LYS A 112 -2.54 -8.72 28.32
C LYS A 112 -3.10 -8.14 27.06
N LEU A 113 -4.30 -8.54 26.66
CA LEU A 113 -5.00 -7.94 25.54
C LEU A 113 -5.87 -6.77 26.01
N LYS A 114 -6.11 -5.81 25.13
CA LYS A 114 -7.11 -4.75 25.33
C LYS A 114 -8.49 -5.37 25.49
N ASP A 115 -9.35 -4.71 26.26
CA ASP A 115 -10.74 -5.14 26.42
C ASP A 115 -11.56 -4.80 25.17
N GLY A 116 -12.59 -5.62 24.91
CA GLY A 116 -13.57 -5.36 23.86
C GLY A 116 -13.08 -5.52 22.43
N LEU A 117 -11.95 -6.20 22.22
CA LEU A 117 -11.45 -6.53 20.89
C LEU A 117 -12.43 -7.43 20.12
N LYS A 118 -12.60 -7.15 18.83
CA LYS A 118 -13.52 -7.91 17.96
C LYS A 118 -12.91 -8.17 16.61
N PHE A 119 -13.30 -9.33 16.04
CA PHE A 119 -13.10 -9.61 14.63
C PHE A 119 -14.05 -8.77 13.76
N ALA A 120 -13.76 -8.67 12.46
CA ALA A 120 -14.58 -7.93 11.50
C ALA A 120 -16.04 -8.45 11.41
N ASN A 121 -16.29 -9.72 11.76
CA ASN A 121 -17.62 -10.31 11.82
C ASN A 121 -18.38 -10.02 13.14
N GLY A 122 -17.77 -9.27 14.07
CA GLY A 122 -18.35 -8.88 15.35
C GLY A 122 -18.12 -9.88 16.52
N ASN A 123 -17.51 -11.03 16.26
CA ASN A 123 -17.14 -11.98 17.32
C ASN A 123 -16.02 -11.39 18.19
N ASP A 124 -15.97 -11.80 19.46
CA ASP A 124 -14.92 -11.37 20.37
C ASP A 124 -13.57 -11.99 19.97
N LEU A 125 -12.52 -11.17 19.99
CA LEU A 125 -11.14 -11.62 19.85
C LEU A 125 -10.53 -11.77 21.24
N THR A 126 -10.02 -12.96 21.52
CA THR A 126 -9.56 -13.36 22.86
C THR A 126 -8.11 -13.89 22.83
N ALA A 127 -7.52 -14.10 24.01
CA ALA A 127 -6.20 -14.72 24.13
C ALA A 127 -6.15 -16.14 23.52
N SER A 128 -7.27 -16.84 23.46
CA SER A 128 -7.37 -18.16 22.82
C SER A 128 -7.15 -18.07 21.31
N ASP A 129 -7.58 -16.98 20.67
CA ASP A 129 -7.41 -16.75 19.23
C ASP A 129 -5.95 -16.42 18.89
N VAL A 130 -5.29 -15.66 19.76
CA VAL A 130 -3.85 -15.39 19.67
C VAL A 130 -3.07 -16.69 19.79
N LYS A 131 -3.38 -17.51 20.82
CA LYS A 131 -2.77 -18.82 20.99
C LYS A 131 -2.99 -19.72 19.77
N PHE A 132 -4.21 -19.76 19.26
CA PHE A 132 -4.53 -20.53 18.05
C PHE A 132 -3.65 -20.13 16.87
N SER A 133 -3.40 -18.83 16.67
CA SER A 133 -2.56 -18.33 15.58
C SER A 133 -1.13 -18.86 15.68
N TYR A 134 -0.51 -18.80 16.86
CA TYR A 134 0.84 -19.35 17.09
C TYR A 134 0.88 -20.87 16.96
N ASP A 135 -0.08 -21.61 17.55
CA ASP A 135 -0.16 -23.04 17.43
C ASP A 135 -0.33 -23.48 15.97
N ARG A 136 -1.11 -22.72 15.20
CA ARG A 136 -1.33 -22.97 13.78
C ARG A 136 -0.04 -22.80 12.96
N ILE A 137 0.72 -21.73 13.18
CA ILE A 137 2.02 -21.52 12.50
C ILE A 137 2.95 -22.68 12.78
N LYS A 138 3.10 -23.08 14.04
CA LYS A 138 3.93 -24.23 14.44
C LYS A 138 3.46 -25.53 13.82
N LYS A 139 2.15 -25.78 13.81
CA LYS A 139 1.57 -27.02 13.26
C LYS A 139 1.69 -27.12 11.75
N LEU A 140 1.49 -26.02 11.03
CA LEU A 140 1.64 -25.98 9.57
C LEU A 140 3.10 -26.17 9.17
N ASN A 141 4.01 -25.56 9.90
CA ASN A 141 5.45 -25.62 9.65
C ASN A 141 5.79 -25.38 8.17
N ASP A 142 5.13 -24.37 7.55
CA ASP A 142 5.31 -24.08 6.14
C ASP A 142 6.72 -23.50 5.90
N PRO A 143 7.50 -24.04 4.98
CA PRO A 143 8.86 -23.54 4.69
C PRO A 143 8.86 -22.12 4.08
N ASN A 144 7.74 -21.67 3.50
CA ASN A 144 7.58 -20.30 2.99
C ASN A 144 6.97 -19.35 4.02
N GLY A 145 6.58 -19.85 5.18
CA GLY A 145 5.97 -19.10 6.27
C GLY A 145 6.96 -18.75 7.38
N PRO A 146 6.50 -18.08 8.43
CA PRO A 146 7.31 -17.61 9.54
C PRO A 146 7.60 -18.68 10.61
N SER A 147 7.29 -19.96 10.37
CA SER A 147 7.42 -21.02 11.37
C SER A 147 8.84 -21.19 11.94
N SER A 148 9.86 -20.83 11.16
CA SER A 148 11.26 -20.87 11.61
C SER A 148 11.62 -19.77 12.60
N LEU A 149 10.72 -18.81 12.85
CA LEU A 149 10.91 -17.71 13.80
C LEU A 149 10.34 -18.02 15.20
N LEU A 150 9.68 -19.19 15.39
CA LEU A 150 8.97 -19.55 16.62
C LEU A 150 9.65 -20.71 17.38
#